data_65361930f96c11bb20c4e7d6dfeef984
#
_entry.id   65361930f96c11bb20c4e7d6dfeef984
#
_cell.length_a   1.000
_cell.length_b   1.000
_cell.length_c   1.000
_cell.angle_alpha   90.00
_cell.angle_beta   90.00
_cell.angle_gamma   90.00
#
_symmetry.space_group_name_H-M   'P 1'
#
loop_
_entity.id
_entity.type
_entity.pdbx_description
1 polymer ?
#
loop_
_entity_poly.entity_id
_entity_poly.type
_entity_poly.pdbx_seq_one_letter_code
_entity_poly.pdbx_strand_id
1 'polypeptide(L)'
;MESAEDADFPPSHFDLITVAQAVHWFHFDRFYAVVNRVLKPDGIFAALGYGLMTTDGAANDVIRYLYHSIPGGYWDPERRYIDEGYQTIPFPFKEQPAPSFQLTVQWTIEHVLGYLNTWSAVQHYRKQRGEDPVGAIRKDLTSAWGGAATKAMRFPMLMRIGMKKY
;
A
#
# COMPACT_ATOMS: atom_id res chain seq x y z
N MET A 1 -22.86 1.21 -0.95
CA MET A 1 -21.44 1.24 -1.39
C MET A 1 -21.35 0.14 -2.43
N GLU A 2 -20.94 0.45 -3.62
CA GLU A 2 -20.85 -0.50 -4.75
C GLU A 2 -19.41 -1.02 -4.88
N SER A 3 -19.26 -2.29 -5.26
CA SER A 3 -17.93 -2.87 -5.54
C SER A 3 -17.37 -2.29 -6.84
N ALA A 4 -16.05 -2.11 -6.91
CA ALA A 4 -15.39 -1.66 -8.14
C ALA A 4 -15.55 -2.67 -9.30
N GLU A 5 -15.76 -3.95 -8.96
CA GLU A 5 -16.00 -5.04 -9.91
C GLU A 5 -17.43 -5.04 -10.49
N ASP A 6 -18.34 -4.32 -9.87
CA ASP A 6 -19.75 -4.25 -10.26
C ASP A 6 -20.14 -2.82 -10.74
N ALA A 7 -19.15 -1.92 -10.85
CA ALA A 7 -19.39 -0.53 -11.24
C ALA A 7 -20.06 -0.41 -12.62
N ASP A 8 -21.23 0.24 -12.66
CA ASP A 8 -22.03 0.38 -13.87
C ASP A 8 -21.90 1.79 -14.47
N PHE A 9 -20.81 2.00 -15.20
CA PHE A 9 -20.59 3.20 -16.01
C PHE A 9 -20.78 2.88 -17.50
N PRO A 10 -21.13 3.87 -18.35
CA PRO A 10 -21.20 3.69 -19.80
C PRO A 10 -19.86 3.18 -20.39
N PRO A 11 -19.92 2.38 -21.47
CA PRO A 11 -18.71 1.97 -22.18
C PRO A 11 -17.93 3.18 -22.73
N SER A 12 -16.60 3.06 -22.78
CA SER A 12 -15.71 4.08 -23.35
C SER A 12 -15.97 5.49 -22.79
N HIS A 13 -16.11 5.58 -21.48
CA HIS A 13 -16.49 6.81 -20.79
C HIS A 13 -15.29 7.59 -20.23
N PHE A 14 -14.30 6.89 -19.69
CA PHE A 14 -13.17 7.51 -18.99
C PHE A 14 -11.89 7.54 -19.85
N ASP A 15 -11.16 8.65 -19.75
CA ASP A 15 -9.82 8.79 -20.33
C ASP A 15 -8.76 8.21 -19.38
N LEU A 16 -9.01 8.27 -18.08
CA LEU A 16 -8.12 7.80 -17.01
C LEU A 16 -8.91 7.12 -15.91
N ILE A 17 -8.42 5.95 -15.48
CA ILE A 17 -8.88 5.29 -14.24
C ILE A 17 -7.65 5.12 -13.34
N THR A 18 -7.78 5.56 -12.10
CA THR A 18 -6.75 5.39 -11.07
C THR A 18 -7.25 4.54 -9.92
N VAL A 19 -6.39 3.66 -9.42
CA VAL A 19 -6.65 2.89 -8.20
C VAL A 19 -5.49 3.13 -7.24
N ALA A 20 -5.78 3.73 -6.09
CA ALA A 20 -4.78 4.08 -5.09
C ALA A 20 -4.89 3.14 -3.88
N GLN A 21 -3.82 2.39 -3.58
CA GLN A 21 -3.66 1.49 -2.42
C GLN A 21 -4.80 0.46 -2.26
N ALA A 22 -5.43 0.05 -3.37
CA ALA A 22 -6.59 -0.83 -3.32
C ALA A 22 -6.59 -1.98 -4.33
N VAL A 23 -5.84 -1.88 -5.42
CA VAL A 23 -5.89 -2.85 -6.54
C VAL A 23 -5.64 -4.29 -6.09
N HIS A 24 -4.81 -4.51 -5.08
CA HIS A 24 -4.46 -5.82 -4.54
C HIS A 24 -5.61 -6.53 -3.82
N TRP A 25 -6.70 -5.81 -3.49
CA TRP A 25 -7.90 -6.37 -2.87
C TRP A 25 -8.94 -6.86 -3.89
N PHE A 26 -8.78 -6.51 -5.16
CA PHE A 26 -9.81 -6.75 -6.17
C PHE A 26 -9.74 -8.15 -6.77
N HIS A 27 -10.89 -8.63 -7.22
CA HIS A 27 -10.95 -9.79 -8.08
C HIS A 27 -10.51 -9.37 -9.50
N PHE A 28 -9.26 -9.61 -9.85
CA PHE A 28 -8.60 -9.03 -11.02
C PHE A 28 -9.38 -9.22 -12.33
N ASP A 29 -9.85 -10.41 -12.63
CA ASP A 29 -10.56 -10.67 -13.90
C ASP A 29 -11.83 -9.84 -14.00
N ARG A 30 -12.63 -9.78 -12.93
CA ARG A 30 -13.87 -9.02 -12.91
C ARG A 30 -13.59 -7.51 -12.97
N PHE A 31 -12.66 -7.05 -12.16
CA PHE A 31 -12.27 -5.65 -12.14
C PHE A 31 -11.73 -5.18 -13.48
N TYR A 32 -10.79 -5.93 -14.09
CA TYR A 32 -10.23 -5.55 -15.38
C TYR A 32 -11.24 -5.65 -16.53
N ALA A 33 -12.23 -6.51 -16.44
CA ALA A 33 -13.35 -6.52 -17.39
C ALA A 33 -14.12 -5.19 -17.34
N VAL A 34 -14.41 -4.67 -16.13
CA VAL A 34 -15.05 -3.37 -15.96
C VAL A 34 -14.13 -2.25 -16.50
N VAL A 35 -12.85 -2.22 -16.10
CA VAL A 35 -11.89 -1.22 -16.58
C VAL A 35 -11.81 -1.19 -18.10
N ASN A 36 -11.71 -2.36 -18.74
CA ASN A 36 -11.65 -2.45 -20.21
C ASN A 36 -12.96 -1.98 -20.87
N ARG A 37 -14.11 -2.21 -20.25
CA ARG A 37 -15.38 -1.74 -20.78
C ARG A 37 -15.50 -0.22 -20.72
N VAL A 38 -15.13 0.39 -19.60
CA VAL A 38 -15.40 1.80 -19.33
C VAL A 38 -14.28 2.76 -19.77
N LEU A 39 -13.05 2.28 -19.95
CA LEU A 39 -11.97 3.07 -20.56
C LEU A 39 -12.23 3.30 -22.05
N LYS A 40 -11.99 4.52 -22.51
CA LYS A 40 -11.94 4.85 -23.92
C LYS A 40 -10.81 4.10 -24.64
N PRO A 41 -10.86 3.97 -25.98
CA PRO A 41 -9.66 3.61 -26.76
C PRO A 41 -8.50 4.55 -26.36
N ASP A 42 -7.29 3.98 -26.21
CA ASP A 42 -6.09 4.68 -25.71
C ASP A 42 -6.18 5.26 -24.30
N GLY A 43 -7.27 4.99 -23.59
CA GLY A 43 -7.43 5.38 -22.18
C GLY A 43 -6.39 4.73 -21.27
N ILE A 44 -6.05 5.42 -20.19
CA ILE A 44 -4.98 5.04 -19.26
C ILE A 44 -5.57 4.43 -17.98
N PHE A 45 -5.01 3.30 -17.58
CA PHE A 45 -5.18 2.73 -16.25
C PHE A 45 -3.90 2.91 -15.43
N ALA A 46 -4.02 3.43 -14.20
CA ALA A 46 -2.89 3.59 -13.29
C ALA A 46 -3.20 2.98 -11.92
N ALA A 47 -2.42 1.97 -11.54
CA ALA A 47 -2.41 1.40 -10.21
C ALA A 47 -1.31 2.09 -9.39
N LEU A 48 -1.70 2.68 -8.27
CA LEU A 48 -0.84 3.44 -7.36
C LEU A 48 -0.83 2.77 -5.99
N GLY A 49 0.32 2.78 -5.32
CA GLY A 49 0.44 2.29 -3.97
C GLY A 49 1.68 2.83 -3.29
N TYR A 50 1.91 2.41 -2.06
CA TYR A 50 3.15 2.66 -1.36
C TYR A 50 3.58 1.42 -0.57
N GLY A 51 4.87 1.21 -0.50
CA GLY A 51 5.49 0.12 0.23
C GLY A 51 5.70 0.43 1.71
N LEU A 52 6.45 -0.43 2.39
CA LEU A 52 6.83 -0.24 3.78
C LEU A 52 7.58 1.08 3.94
N MET A 53 7.15 1.90 4.89
CA MET A 53 7.85 3.15 5.23
C MET A 53 9.25 2.86 5.77
N THR A 54 10.18 3.76 5.50
CA THR A 54 11.54 3.74 6.01
C THR A 54 11.90 5.06 6.69
N THR A 55 12.88 5.02 7.57
CA THR A 55 13.49 6.21 8.20
C THR A 55 14.98 5.96 8.42
N ASP A 56 15.70 6.95 8.95
CA ASP A 56 17.13 6.81 9.20
C ASP A 56 17.40 6.23 10.61
N GLY A 57 18.51 5.48 10.72
CA GLY A 57 19.05 4.95 11.97
C GLY A 57 18.25 3.83 12.59
N ALA A 58 18.51 3.54 13.87
CA ALA A 58 17.97 2.39 14.59
C ALA A 58 16.43 2.36 14.67
N ALA A 59 15.75 3.51 14.55
CA ALA A 59 14.29 3.54 14.48
C ALA A 59 13.73 2.75 13.30
N ASN A 60 14.44 2.73 12.17
CA ASN A 60 14.08 1.92 11.02
C ASN A 60 14.10 0.42 11.33
N ASP A 61 15.09 -0.03 12.08
CA ASP A 61 15.23 -1.45 12.42
C ASP A 61 14.11 -1.91 13.34
N VAL A 62 13.69 -1.07 14.28
CA VAL A 62 12.54 -1.36 15.17
C VAL A 62 11.24 -1.47 14.36
N ILE A 63 11.03 -0.57 13.39
CA ILE A 63 9.85 -0.61 12.51
C ILE A 63 9.85 -1.89 11.66
N ARG A 64 11.00 -2.24 11.08
CA ARG A 64 11.16 -3.47 10.29
C ARG A 64 10.98 -4.73 11.15
N TYR A 65 11.49 -4.72 12.37
CA TYR A 65 11.27 -5.82 13.32
C TYR A 65 9.78 -6.00 13.59
N LEU A 66 9.04 -4.92 13.88
CA LEU A 66 7.58 -5.02 14.04
C LEU A 66 6.93 -5.61 12.77
N TYR A 67 7.31 -5.13 11.58
CA TYR A 67 6.71 -5.56 10.34
C TYR A 67 6.87 -7.07 10.08
N HIS A 68 8.06 -7.60 10.31
CA HIS A 68 8.39 -8.99 9.94
C HIS A 68 8.17 -10.00 11.06
N SER A 69 8.34 -9.61 12.34
CA SER A 69 8.52 -10.56 13.43
C SER A 69 7.30 -10.73 14.32
N ILE A 70 6.62 -9.63 14.71
CA ILE A 70 5.52 -9.73 15.67
C ILE A 70 4.19 -10.05 14.96
N PRO A 71 3.67 -9.20 14.06
CA PRO A 71 2.46 -9.49 13.32
C PRO A 71 2.72 -10.21 11.98
N GLY A 72 3.94 -10.69 11.72
CA GLY A 72 4.36 -11.21 10.42
C GLY A 72 3.46 -12.31 9.85
N GLY A 73 2.91 -13.19 10.69
CA GLY A 73 1.95 -14.22 10.28
C GLY A 73 0.49 -13.75 10.21
N TYR A 74 0.22 -12.45 10.44
CA TYR A 74 -1.13 -11.87 10.49
C TYR A 74 -1.42 -10.90 9.34
N TRP A 75 -0.48 -10.72 8.41
CA TRP A 75 -0.74 -9.99 7.19
C TRP A 75 -1.73 -10.75 6.30
N ASP A 76 -2.61 -10.00 5.65
CA ASP A 76 -3.47 -10.56 4.62
C ASP A 76 -2.61 -11.07 3.44
N PRO A 77 -2.96 -12.20 2.79
CA PRO A 77 -2.16 -12.77 1.69
C PRO A 77 -1.92 -11.79 0.54
N GLU A 78 -2.84 -10.85 0.33
CA GLU A 78 -2.78 -9.81 -0.70
C GLU A 78 -1.66 -8.79 -0.44
N ARG A 79 -1.16 -8.69 0.80
CA ARG A 79 -0.04 -7.84 1.16
C ARG A 79 1.21 -8.12 0.32
N ARG A 80 1.40 -9.37 -0.09
CA ARG A 80 2.51 -9.76 -0.98
C ARG A 80 2.62 -8.90 -2.22
N TYR A 81 1.50 -8.48 -2.83
CA TYR A 81 1.52 -7.65 -4.03
C TYR A 81 2.17 -6.28 -3.79
N ILE A 82 1.99 -5.73 -2.59
CA ILE A 82 2.65 -4.48 -2.18
C ILE A 82 4.14 -4.73 -1.98
N ASP A 83 4.52 -5.80 -1.28
CA ASP A 83 5.91 -6.14 -0.99
C ASP A 83 6.69 -6.46 -2.28
N GLU A 84 6.02 -7.00 -3.29
CA GLU A 84 6.54 -7.26 -4.64
C GLU A 84 6.40 -6.04 -5.58
N GLY A 85 6.07 -4.85 -5.07
CA GLY A 85 5.98 -3.62 -5.84
C GLY A 85 4.91 -3.63 -6.93
N TYR A 86 3.83 -4.39 -6.76
CA TYR A 86 2.76 -4.65 -7.73
C TYR A 86 3.21 -5.41 -8.99
N GLN A 87 4.46 -5.91 -9.05
CA GLN A 87 5.00 -6.55 -10.25
C GLN A 87 4.30 -7.87 -10.60
N THR A 88 3.74 -8.55 -9.63
CA THR A 88 3.08 -9.86 -9.78
C THR A 88 1.57 -9.78 -9.94
N ILE A 89 0.99 -8.59 -9.86
CA ILE A 89 -0.43 -8.37 -10.19
C ILE A 89 -0.63 -8.59 -11.70
N PRO A 90 -1.63 -9.38 -12.13
CA PRO A 90 -2.02 -9.43 -13.53
C PRO A 90 -2.23 -8.02 -14.10
N PHE A 91 -1.70 -7.73 -15.28
CA PHE A 91 -1.79 -6.39 -15.86
C PHE A 91 -2.08 -6.44 -17.36
N PRO A 92 -3.35 -6.55 -17.76
CA PRO A 92 -3.74 -6.82 -19.15
C PRO A 92 -3.69 -5.59 -20.07
N PHE A 93 -2.88 -4.59 -19.74
CA PHE A 93 -2.71 -3.34 -20.48
C PHE A 93 -1.38 -3.32 -21.21
N LYS A 94 -1.23 -2.40 -22.18
CA LYS A 94 0.09 -2.07 -22.75
C LYS A 94 0.85 -1.21 -21.74
N GLU A 95 1.73 -1.85 -20.98
CA GLU A 95 2.46 -1.19 -19.89
C GLU A 95 3.33 -0.05 -20.43
N GLN A 96 3.31 1.07 -19.71
CA GLN A 96 4.07 2.26 -20.00
C GLN A 96 5.13 2.47 -18.90
N PRO A 97 6.28 3.08 -19.22
CA PRO A 97 7.24 3.46 -18.21
C PRO A 97 6.59 4.33 -17.12
N ALA A 98 6.74 3.94 -15.86
CA ALA A 98 6.28 4.71 -14.72
C ALA A 98 7.49 5.41 -14.07
N PRO A 99 7.38 6.70 -13.70
CA PRO A 99 8.43 7.38 -12.96
C PRO A 99 8.52 6.82 -11.54
N SER A 100 9.72 6.86 -10.97
CA SER A 100 9.95 6.48 -9.58
C SER A 100 9.70 7.69 -8.67
N PHE A 101 8.87 7.51 -7.65
CA PHE A 101 8.56 8.54 -6.66
C PHE A 101 8.79 8.02 -5.25
N GLN A 102 9.05 8.96 -4.35
CA GLN A 102 9.08 8.73 -2.92
C GLN A 102 8.29 9.85 -2.23
N LEU A 103 7.32 9.48 -1.43
CA LEU A 103 6.67 10.41 -0.53
C LEU A 103 7.50 10.54 0.74
N THR A 104 7.87 11.76 1.13
CA THR A 104 8.58 12.03 2.38
C THR A 104 7.76 12.95 3.27
N VAL A 105 7.54 12.56 4.51
CA VAL A 105 6.82 13.35 5.52
C VAL A 105 7.62 13.45 6.80
N GLN A 106 7.50 14.58 7.51
CA GLN A 106 8.13 14.79 8.81
C GLN A 106 7.16 14.39 9.91
N TRP A 107 7.42 13.26 10.57
CA TRP A 107 6.54 12.73 11.61
C TRP A 107 7.20 12.76 12.99
N THR A 108 6.39 13.02 13.99
CA THR A 108 6.74 12.77 15.39
C THR A 108 6.65 11.26 15.66
N ILE A 109 7.21 10.81 16.77
CA ILE A 109 7.08 9.40 17.19
C ILE A 109 5.61 9.00 17.36
N GLU A 110 4.76 9.88 17.86
CA GLU A 110 3.33 9.59 18.04
C GLU A 110 2.59 9.42 16.70
N HIS A 111 2.96 10.18 15.66
CA HIS A 111 2.45 9.95 14.32
C HIS A 111 2.83 8.56 13.80
N VAL A 112 4.09 8.14 14.01
CA VAL A 112 4.55 6.80 13.61
C VAL A 112 3.77 5.72 14.37
N LEU A 113 3.67 5.81 15.68
CA LEU A 113 2.92 4.84 16.49
C LEU A 113 1.44 4.79 16.07
N GLY A 114 0.84 5.95 15.80
CA GLY A 114 -0.52 6.03 15.26
C GLY A 114 -0.66 5.30 13.94
N TYR A 115 0.26 5.52 13.01
CA TYR A 115 0.27 4.85 11.71
C TYR A 115 0.48 3.34 11.83
N LEU A 116 1.44 2.88 12.65
CA LEU A 116 1.67 1.45 12.90
C LEU A 116 0.41 0.75 13.44
N ASN A 117 -0.36 1.46 14.25
CA ASN A 117 -1.63 0.96 14.77
C ASN A 117 -2.71 0.76 13.68
N THR A 118 -2.58 1.38 12.52
CA THR A 118 -3.53 1.19 11.40
C THR A 118 -3.24 -0.05 10.56
N TRP A 119 -2.10 -0.71 10.75
CA TRP A 119 -1.76 -1.90 9.96
C TRP A 119 -2.73 -3.06 10.20
N SER A 120 -3.22 -3.68 9.14
CA SER A 120 -4.18 -4.81 9.24
C SER A 120 -3.62 -5.95 10.07
N ALA A 121 -2.34 -6.29 9.89
CA ALA A 121 -1.68 -7.32 10.68
C ALA A 121 -1.66 -7.00 12.19
N VAL A 122 -1.47 -5.73 12.57
CA VAL A 122 -1.54 -5.28 13.97
C VAL A 122 -2.95 -5.44 14.52
N GLN A 123 -3.97 -5.10 13.74
CA GLN A 123 -5.36 -5.26 14.13
C GLN A 123 -5.75 -6.74 14.27
N HIS A 124 -5.33 -7.59 13.33
CA HIS A 124 -5.55 -9.04 13.39
C HIS A 124 -4.84 -9.67 14.59
N TYR A 125 -3.58 -9.30 14.85
CA TYR A 125 -2.81 -9.76 15.99
C TYR A 125 -3.52 -9.43 17.31
N ARG A 126 -3.94 -8.18 17.50
CA ARG A 126 -4.69 -7.75 18.69
C ARG A 126 -5.96 -8.55 18.88
N LYS A 127 -6.74 -8.72 17.81
CA LYS A 127 -8.01 -9.47 17.87
C LYS A 127 -7.80 -10.93 18.26
N GLN A 128 -6.74 -11.57 17.80
CA GLN A 128 -6.49 -13.00 18.02
C GLN A 128 -5.72 -13.28 19.31
N ARG A 129 -4.77 -12.40 19.68
CA ARG A 129 -3.87 -12.62 20.82
C ARG A 129 -4.26 -11.82 22.06
N GLY A 130 -5.04 -10.78 21.92
CA GLY A 130 -5.35 -9.86 23.01
C GLY A 130 -4.17 -8.98 23.45
N GLU A 131 -3.08 -8.96 22.68
CA GLU A 131 -1.83 -8.26 23.00
C GLU A 131 -1.66 -7.04 22.09
N ASP A 132 -0.91 -6.03 22.56
CA ASP A 132 -0.60 -4.83 21.76
C ASP A 132 0.84 -4.87 21.20
N PRO A 133 1.03 -5.26 19.93
CA PRO A 133 2.37 -5.38 19.35
C PRO A 133 3.06 -4.01 19.17
N VAL A 134 2.28 -2.93 18.97
CA VAL A 134 2.84 -1.58 18.85
C VAL A 134 3.26 -1.05 20.24
N GLY A 135 2.48 -1.35 21.28
CA GLY A 135 2.86 -1.08 22.68
C GLY A 135 4.15 -1.79 23.06
N ALA A 136 4.33 -3.03 22.63
CA ALA A 136 5.52 -3.83 22.94
C ALA A 136 6.82 -3.19 22.41
N ILE A 137 6.80 -2.56 21.25
CA ILE A 137 8.00 -1.90 20.67
C ILE A 137 8.15 -0.43 21.05
N ARG A 138 7.19 0.16 21.77
CA ARG A 138 7.19 1.61 22.07
C ARG A 138 8.47 2.07 22.76
N LYS A 139 8.95 1.33 23.75
CA LYS A 139 10.18 1.67 24.50
C LYS A 139 11.39 1.66 23.59
N ASP A 140 11.55 0.64 22.77
CA ASP A 140 12.69 0.49 21.86
C ASP A 140 12.65 1.57 20.76
N LEU A 141 11.46 1.84 20.22
CA LEU A 141 11.27 2.89 19.24
C LEU A 141 11.60 4.28 19.84
N THR A 142 11.19 4.55 21.08
CA THR A 142 11.49 5.82 21.77
C THR A 142 13.00 5.98 21.99
N SER A 143 13.68 4.91 22.42
CA SER A 143 15.14 4.91 22.56
C SER A 143 15.84 5.16 21.23
N ALA A 144 15.43 4.45 20.19
CA ALA A 144 15.97 4.56 18.83
C ALA A 144 15.63 5.91 18.16
N TRP A 145 14.58 6.59 18.64
CA TRP A 145 14.19 7.92 18.14
C TRP A 145 15.21 9.00 18.51
N GLY A 146 15.91 8.85 19.65
CA GLY A 146 17.04 9.68 20.04
C GLY A 146 16.67 11.12 20.39
N GLY A 147 15.45 11.39 20.87
CA GLY A 147 15.01 12.73 21.30
C GLY A 147 14.72 13.72 20.17
N ALA A 148 14.77 13.30 18.90
CA ALA A 148 14.40 14.17 17.78
C ALA A 148 12.91 14.55 17.84
N ALA A 149 12.58 15.81 17.57
CA ALA A 149 11.18 16.25 17.51
C ALA A 149 10.42 15.54 16.39
N THR A 150 11.04 15.41 15.22
CA THR A 150 10.50 14.67 14.06
C THR A 150 11.61 13.89 13.37
N LYS A 151 11.22 12.88 12.58
CA LYS A 151 12.09 12.20 11.62
C LYS A 151 11.42 12.16 10.24
N ALA A 152 12.25 12.15 9.20
CA ALA A 152 11.78 11.93 7.84
C ALA A 152 11.33 10.47 7.66
N MET A 153 10.03 10.28 7.42
CA MET A 153 9.46 9.00 7.04
C MET A 153 9.29 8.99 5.52
N ARG A 154 9.86 7.97 4.87
CA ARG A 154 9.88 7.83 3.41
C ARG A 154 9.04 6.63 3.00
N PHE A 155 8.12 6.85 2.08
CA PHE A 155 7.27 5.82 1.50
C PHE A 155 7.66 5.63 0.04
N PRO A 156 8.24 4.48 -0.35
CA PRO A 156 8.47 4.20 -1.75
C PRO A 156 7.10 4.08 -2.44
N MET A 157 6.89 4.88 -3.48
CA MET A 157 5.65 4.83 -4.26
C MET A 157 5.73 3.70 -5.29
N LEU A 158 4.67 2.91 -5.33
CA LEU A 158 4.47 1.85 -6.31
C LEU A 158 3.56 2.39 -7.40
N MET A 159 3.93 2.16 -8.66
CA MET A 159 3.12 2.64 -9.78
C MET A 159 3.21 1.68 -10.97
N ARG A 160 2.06 1.30 -11.51
CA ARG A 160 1.97 0.66 -12.83
C ARG A 160 0.99 1.44 -13.69
N ILE A 161 1.43 1.81 -14.87
CA ILE A 161 0.65 2.58 -15.83
C ILE A 161 0.48 1.73 -17.07
N GLY A 162 -0.72 1.63 -17.59
CA GLY A 162 -0.99 0.90 -18.82
C GLY A 162 -2.04 1.57 -19.68
N MET A 163 -1.85 1.47 -20.97
CA MET A 163 -2.82 1.92 -21.97
C MET A 163 -3.69 0.76 -22.40
N LYS A 164 -4.99 0.99 -22.56
CA LYS A 164 -5.93 -0.01 -23.06
C LYS A 164 -5.44 -0.53 -24.42
N LYS A 165 -5.40 -1.86 -24.57
CA LYS A 165 -5.18 -2.51 -25.88
C LYS A 165 -6.48 -2.45 -26.66
N TYR A 166 -6.35 -2.27 -27.98
CA TYR A 166 -7.48 -2.36 -28.92
C TYR A 166 -8.09 -3.76 -28.96
#